data_fc79606a676ae077451711dc8ee371d2
#
_entry.id   fc79606a676ae077451711dc8ee371d2
#
_cell.length_a   1.000
_cell.length_b   1.000
_cell.length_c   1.000
_cell.angle_alpha   90.00
_cell.angle_beta   90.00
_cell.angle_gamma   90.00
#
_symmetry.space_group_name_H-M   'P 1'
#
loop_
_entity.id
_entity.type
_entity.pdbx_description
1 polymer ?
#
loop_
_entity_poly.entity_id
_entity_poly.type
_entity_poly.pdbx_seq_one_letter_code
_entity_poly.pdbx_strand_id
1 'polypeptide(L)'
;MKLQKYTWLLLFPALIASAFAVTSFMNAPGETEQNTGSIKWMTLEEVQAAQKKEPRLVIVDLYTTWCVWCTKMESSTFSDATLANYINKNFYALKFDAEGSAPVTFNGKTYELTNINNRNVHQLAWEWGNVNNRIGYPTIVVLDEKMNKLQTSPGFKDADAMEALVKFYGDKIYKTKSWQDYISSGR
;
A
#
# COMPACT_ATOMS: atom_id res chain seq x y z
N MET A 1 88.95 -2.63 17.98
CA MET A 1 89.50 -1.45 18.73
C MET A 1 88.24 -0.65 19.17
N LYS A 2 88.06 -0.60 20.48
CA LYS A 2 87.43 0.41 21.33
C LYS A 2 85.95 0.74 21.05
N LEU A 3 85.13 0.34 21.99
CA LEU A 3 84.63 0.95 23.23
C LEU A 3 83.40 1.76 23.03
N GLN A 4 82.30 1.29 23.61
CA GLN A 4 81.71 1.64 24.92
C GLN A 4 80.98 2.98 24.84
N LYS A 5 79.75 3.12 25.28
CA LYS A 5 79.21 3.03 26.63
C LYS A 5 77.78 3.57 26.67
N TYR A 6 77.04 2.96 27.55
CA TYR A 6 76.04 3.47 28.53
C TYR A 6 74.69 3.99 28.04
N THR A 7 73.68 3.17 28.36
CA THR A 7 72.79 3.31 29.51
C THR A 7 72.13 4.67 29.64
N TRP A 8 70.86 4.72 29.57
CA TRP A 8 70.00 5.07 30.71
C TRP A 8 68.55 4.72 30.49
N LEU A 9 68.09 3.94 31.45
CA LEU A 9 66.67 3.71 31.75
C LEU A 9 65.97 5.05 32.00
N LEU A 10 64.81 5.24 31.41
CA LEU A 10 63.72 5.89 32.11
C LEU A 10 62.40 5.21 31.73
N LEU A 11 61.90 4.54 32.72
CA LEU A 11 60.55 3.97 32.80
C LEU A 11 59.48 5.11 32.72
N PHE A 12 58.68 5.11 31.73
CA PHE A 12 57.41 5.80 31.79
C PHE A 12 56.29 4.78 31.61
N PRO A 13 55.44 4.57 32.62
CA PRO A 13 54.21 3.82 32.42
C PRO A 13 53.22 4.72 31.67
N ALA A 14 53.09 4.49 30.39
CA ALA A 14 51.99 5.09 29.63
C ALA A 14 50.68 4.42 30.06
N LEU A 15 49.89 5.13 30.83
CA LEU A 15 48.51 4.86 31.12
C LEU A 15 47.72 4.88 29.79
N ILE A 16 47.42 3.70 29.27
CA ILE A 16 46.45 3.54 28.18
C ILE A 16 45.06 3.73 28.78
N ALA A 17 44.58 4.97 28.74
CA ALA A 17 43.15 5.23 28.95
C ALA A 17 42.37 4.72 27.73
N SER A 18 41.84 3.51 27.80
CA SER A 18 40.91 2.98 26.84
C SER A 18 39.60 3.75 26.97
N ALA A 19 39.43 4.76 26.13
CA ALA A 19 38.16 5.43 25.93
C ALA A 19 37.21 4.43 25.25
N PHE A 20 36.36 3.78 26.05
CA PHE A 20 35.18 3.09 25.54
C PHE A 20 34.26 4.16 24.92
N ALA A 21 34.31 4.31 23.61
CA ALA A 21 33.29 5.04 22.85
C ALA A 21 32.00 4.23 22.95
N VAL A 22 31.15 4.59 23.90
CA VAL A 22 29.76 4.11 23.93
C VAL A 22 29.07 4.78 22.73
N THR A 23 29.07 4.09 21.60
CA THR A 23 28.16 4.44 20.50
C THR A 23 26.75 4.21 20.97
N SER A 24 26.13 5.25 21.48
CA SER A 24 24.68 5.28 21.68
C SER A 24 24.04 5.06 20.32
N PHE A 25 23.52 3.86 20.09
CA PHE A 25 22.55 3.64 19.04
C PHE A 25 21.34 4.52 19.40
N MET A 26 21.31 5.72 18.85
CA MET A 26 20.08 6.48 18.80
C MET A 26 19.10 5.67 17.94
N ASN A 27 18.19 4.95 18.59
CA ASN A 27 17.01 4.46 17.94
C ASN A 27 16.38 5.65 17.22
N ALA A 28 16.37 5.63 15.90
CA ALA A 28 15.57 6.56 15.13
C ALA A 28 14.15 6.44 15.70
N PRO A 29 13.47 7.55 16.04
CA PRO A 29 12.08 7.47 16.44
C PRO A 29 11.35 6.75 15.30
N GLY A 30 10.73 5.61 15.62
CA GLY A 30 9.85 4.94 14.69
C GLY A 30 8.89 5.99 14.14
N GLU A 31 8.75 6.07 12.84
CA GLU A 31 7.77 6.94 12.21
C GLU A 31 6.44 6.60 12.86
N THR A 32 5.99 7.47 13.76
CA THR A 32 4.63 7.40 14.27
C THR A 32 3.75 7.59 13.04
N GLU A 33 3.05 6.54 12.62
CA GLU A 33 2.04 6.62 11.56
C GLU A 33 1.12 7.78 11.95
N GLN A 34 1.31 8.92 11.28
CA GLN A 34 0.45 10.07 11.50
C GLN A 34 -0.95 9.65 11.06
N ASN A 35 -1.83 9.52 12.03
CA ASN A 35 -3.26 9.34 11.83
C ASN A 35 -3.82 10.59 11.13
N THR A 36 -3.72 10.63 9.80
CA THR A 36 -4.05 11.80 8.99
C THR A 36 -5.55 11.95 8.75
N GLY A 37 -6.35 10.93 9.09
CA GLY A 37 -7.78 10.92 8.81
C GLY A 37 -8.14 10.91 7.32
N SER A 38 -7.16 10.77 6.44
CA SER A 38 -7.34 10.68 4.98
C SER A 38 -6.61 9.48 4.40
N ILE A 39 -7.12 8.92 3.31
CA ILE A 39 -6.48 7.80 2.62
C ILE A 39 -5.20 8.29 1.94
N LYS A 40 -4.11 7.55 2.13
CA LYS A 40 -2.84 7.75 1.41
C LYS A 40 -2.91 7.07 0.05
N TRP A 41 -3.50 7.75 -0.92
CA TRP A 41 -3.58 7.24 -2.28
C TRP A 41 -2.20 7.15 -2.93
N MET A 42 -1.98 6.07 -3.65
CA MET A 42 -0.72 5.74 -4.33
C MET A 42 -0.97 5.50 -5.82
N THR A 43 0.07 5.70 -6.62
CA THR A 43 0.11 5.22 -8.01
C THR A 43 0.43 3.72 -8.07
N LEU A 44 0.26 3.09 -9.24
CA LEU A 44 0.60 1.68 -9.41
C LEU A 44 2.09 1.41 -9.18
N GLU A 45 2.94 2.32 -9.64
CA GLU A 45 4.40 2.22 -9.49
C GLU A 45 4.81 2.28 -8.01
N GLU A 46 4.20 3.20 -7.24
CA GLU A 46 4.43 3.33 -5.80
C GLU A 46 3.98 2.08 -5.05
N VAL A 47 2.80 1.54 -5.39
CA VAL A 47 2.31 0.28 -4.81
C VAL A 47 3.26 -0.87 -5.13
N GLN A 48 3.68 -1.03 -6.39
CA GLN A 48 4.62 -2.08 -6.77
C GLN A 48 5.97 -1.95 -6.06
N ALA A 49 6.46 -0.72 -5.85
CA ALA A 49 7.68 -0.47 -5.11
C ALA A 49 7.53 -0.78 -3.61
N ALA A 50 6.38 -0.44 -3.02
CA ALA A 50 6.07 -0.73 -1.61
C ALA A 50 5.91 -2.24 -1.38
N GLN A 51 5.23 -2.96 -2.27
CA GLN A 51 5.06 -4.41 -2.21
C GLN A 51 6.38 -5.20 -2.19
N LYS A 52 7.41 -4.68 -2.85
CA LYS A 52 8.75 -5.32 -2.82
C LYS A 52 9.42 -5.22 -1.45
N LYS A 53 9.06 -4.22 -0.65
CA LYS A 53 9.63 -3.97 0.69
C LYS A 53 8.80 -4.66 1.77
N GLU A 54 7.50 -4.47 1.71
CA GLU A 54 6.53 -4.98 2.68
C GLU A 54 5.25 -5.42 1.95
N PRO A 55 5.04 -6.72 1.71
CA PRO A 55 3.83 -7.22 1.06
C PRO A 55 2.58 -6.95 1.91
N ARG A 56 1.60 -6.22 1.35
CA ARG A 56 0.29 -5.95 1.96
C ARG A 56 -0.83 -6.22 0.96
N LEU A 57 -2.06 -6.33 1.44
CA LEU A 57 -3.25 -6.27 0.61
C LEU A 57 -3.31 -4.92 -0.11
N VAL A 58 -3.92 -4.88 -1.29
CA VAL A 58 -4.13 -3.65 -2.04
C VAL A 58 -5.62 -3.43 -2.24
N ILE A 59 -6.08 -2.20 -1.94
CA ILE A 59 -7.41 -1.74 -2.35
C ILE A 59 -7.24 -0.80 -3.53
N VAL A 60 -7.94 -1.07 -4.62
CA VAL A 60 -7.91 -0.27 -5.84
C VAL A 60 -9.26 0.43 -6.01
N ASP A 61 -9.23 1.76 -6.13
CA ASP A 61 -10.36 2.56 -6.60
C ASP A 61 -10.23 2.75 -8.11
N LEU A 62 -11.05 2.03 -8.89
CA LEU A 62 -11.18 2.26 -10.32
C LEU A 62 -12.21 3.36 -10.55
N TYR A 63 -11.72 4.51 -11.00
CA TYR A 63 -12.54 5.70 -11.25
C TYR A 63 -12.37 6.23 -12.67
N THR A 64 -13.17 7.20 -13.05
CA THR A 64 -12.97 8.05 -14.23
C THR A 64 -13.21 9.51 -13.86
N THR A 65 -12.64 10.43 -14.63
CA THR A 65 -12.72 11.88 -14.35
C THR A 65 -14.15 12.45 -14.45
N TRP A 66 -15.04 11.83 -15.20
CA TRP A 66 -16.43 12.23 -15.39
C TRP A 66 -17.42 11.52 -14.43
N CYS A 67 -16.95 10.62 -13.58
CA CYS A 67 -17.76 9.77 -12.74
C CYS A 67 -18.31 10.51 -11.51
N VAL A 68 -19.55 10.93 -11.54
CA VAL A 68 -20.22 11.63 -10.43
C VAL A 68 -20.28 10.78 -9.16
N TRP A 69 -20.52 9.48 -9.28
CA TRP A 69 -20.56 8.58 -8.12
C TRP A 69 -19.17 8.33 -7.51
N CYS A 70 -18.09 8.42 -8.30
CA CYS A 70 -16.73 8.37 -7.78
C CYS A 70 -16.43 9.62 -6.94
N THR A 71 -16.79 10.81 -7.45
CA THR A 71 -16.66 12.07 -6.70
C THR A 71 -17.46 12.03 -5.40
N LYS A 72 -18.68 11.46 -5.43
CA LYS A 72 -19.48 11.29 -4.23
C LYS A 72 -18.81 10.34 -3.23
N MET A 73 -18.27 9.21 -3.70
CA MET A 73 -17.58 8.24 -2.82
C MET A 73 -16.31 8.85 -2.20
N GLU A 74 -15.58 9.66 -2.95
CA GLU A 74 -14.42 10.42 -2.44
C GLU A 74 -14.81 11.34 -1.28
N SER A 75 -15.88 12.13 -1.47
CA SER A 75 -16.28 13.14 -0.49
C SER A 75 -17.09 12.60 0.71
N SER A 76 -17.67 11.40 0.62
CA SER A 76 -18.49 10.84 1.69
C SER A 76 -17.88 9.60 2.35
N THR A 77 -17.41 8.65 1.55
CA THR A 77 -16.91 7.37 2.05
C THR A 77 -15.43 7.45 2.42
N PHE A 78 -14.62 7.92 1.48
CA PHE A 78 -13.17 8.00 1.69
C PHE A 78 -12.73 9.16 2.57
N SER A 79 -13.64 10.08 2.92
CA SER A 79 -13.41 11.14 3.90
C SER A 79 -13.69 10.71 5.34
N ASP A 80 -14.24 9.50 5.57
CA ASP A 80 -14.37 8.95 6.92
C ASP A 80 -12.99 8.63 7.50
N ALA A 81 -12.64 9.29 8.60
CA ALA A 81 -11.32 9.18 9.20
C ALA A 81 -11.02 7.77 9.77
N THR A 82 -12.04 7.10 10.30
CA THR A 82 -11.90 5.75 10.87
C THR A 82 -11.61 4.74 9.77
N LEU A 83 -12.37 4.82 8.69
CA LEU A 83 -12.17 4.00 7.50
C LEU A 83 -10.81 4.26 6.85
N ALA A 84 -10.43 5.54 6.69
CA ALA A 84 -9.15 5.93 6.11
C ALA A 84 -7.97 5.37 6.91
N ASN A 85 -8.03 5.46 8.24
CA ASN A 85 -7.00 4.91 9.12
C ASN A 85 -6.91 3.39 9.03
N TYR A 86 -8.06 2.71 8.97
CA TYR A 86 -8.08 1.25 8.79
C TYR A 86 -7.47 0.84 7.46
N ILE A 87 -7.83 1.52 6.36
CA ILE A 87 -7.27 1.27 5.03
C ILE A 87 -5.75 1.50 5.04
N ASN A 88 -5.29 2.65 5.52
CA ASN A 88 -3.86 2.99 5.55
C ASN A 88 -3.02 1.98 6.33
N LYS A 89 -3.59 1.43 7.41
CA LYS A 89 -2.91 0.43 8.25
C LYS A 89 -2.79 -0.93 7.58
N ASN A 90 -3.82 -1.38 6.87
CA ASN A 90 -3.93 -2.77 6.42
C ASN A 90 -3.72 -2.96 4.92
N PHE A 91 -3.78 -1.87 4.13
CA PHE A 91 -3.71 -1.90 2.68
C PHE A 91 -2.74 -0.86 2.13
N TYR A 92 -2.28 -1.09 0.92
CA TYR A 92 -1.87 -0.01 0.03
C TYR A 92 -3.11 0.42 -0.76
N ALA A 93 -3.39 1.72 -0.77
CA ALA A 93 -4.56 2.28 -1.46
C ALA A 93 -4.13 2.81 -2.83
N LEU A 94 -4.55 2.15 -3.90
CA LEU A 94 -4.26 2.51 -5.28
C LEU A 94 -5.46 3.24 -5.88
N LYS A 95 -5.24 4.45 -6.39
CA LYS A 95 -6.23 5.18 -7.20
C LYS A 95 -5.87 5.05 -8.66
N PHE A 96 -6.76 4.48 -9.47
CA PHE A 96 -6.47 4.14 -10.86
C PHE A 96 -7.53 4.70 -11.81
N ASP A 97 -7.13 5.63 -12.69
CA ASP A 97 -8.01 6.15 -13.74
C ASP A 97 -8.22 5.07 -14.79
N ALA A 98 -9.45 4.55 -14.86
CA ALA A 98 -9.81 3.47 -15.75
C ALA A 98 -9.86 3.87 -17.24
N GLU A 99 -9.81 5.18 -17.55
CA GLU A 99 -9.74 5.74 -18.91
C GLU A 99 -8.47 6.57 -19.12
N GLY A 100 -7.52 6.46 -18.20
CA GLY A 100 -6.20 7.11 -18.32
C GLY A 100 -5.44 6.63 -19.54
N SER A 101 -4.79 7.54 -20.27
CA SER A 101 -4.08 7.24 -21.52
C SER A 101 -2.64 6.79 -21.34
N ALA A 102 -2.06 6.97 -20.16
CA ALA A 102 -0.67 6.62 -19.90
C ALA A 102 -0.49 5.11 -19.83
N PRO A 103 0.43 4.50 -20.60
CA PRO A 103 0.75 3.09 -20.46
C PRO A 103 1.30 2.79 -19.06
N VAL A 104 0.93 1.63 -18.50
CA VAL A 104 1.49 1.16 -17.24
C VAL A 104 2.07 -0.24 -17.38
N THR A 105 3.11 -0.54 -16.62
CA THR A 105 3.67 -1.88 -16.55
C THR A 105 3.26 -2.57 -15.26
N PHE A 106 2.63 -3.72 -15.39
CA PHE A 106 2.18 -4.53 -14.28
C PHE A 106 2.57 -6.00 -14.50
N ASN A 107 3.25 -6.60 -13.55
CA ASN A 107 3.76 -7.99 -13.65
C ASN A 107 4.54 -8.28 -14.94
N GLY A 108 5.36 -7.31 -15.39
CA GLY A 108 6.19 -7.45 -16.59
C GLY A 108 5.45 -7.28 -17.93
N LYS A 109 4.15 -7.01 -17.89
CA LYS A 109 3.32 -6.74 -19.08
C LYS A 109 2.93 -5.27 -19.13
N THR A 110 3.00 -4.65 -20.31
CA THR A 110 2.50 -3.29 -20.55
C THR A 110 1.02 -3.34 -20.88
N TYR A 111 0.28 -2.46 -20.28
CA TYR A 111 -1.16 -2.25 -20.46
C TYR A 111 -1.39 -0.82 -20.93
N GLU A 112 -2.28 -0.65 -21.87
CA GLU A 112 -2.56 0.63 -22.53
C GLU A 112 -4.06 0.91 -22.58
N LEU A 113 -4.41 2.15 -22.89
CA LEU A 113 -5.79 2.50 -23.20
C LEU A 113 -6.21 1.80 -24.51
N THR A 114 -7.39 1.22 -24.52
CA THR A 114 -7.92 0.51 -25.69
C THR A 114 -9.42 0.71 -25.82
N ASN A 115 -10.00 0.33 -26.95
CA ASN A 115 -11.44 0.36 -27.16
C ASN A 115 -12.00 -1.06 -26.92
N ILE A 116 -12.86 -1.19 -25.93
CA ILE A 116 -13.58 -2.44 -25.63
C ILE A 116 -15.08 -2.11 -25.59
N ASN A 117 -15.87 -2.79 -26.39
CA ASN A 117 -17.32 -2.60 -26.49
C ASN A 117 -17.73 -1.13 -26.74
N ASN A 118 -17.01 -0.45 -27.66
CA ASN A 118 -17.20 0.97 -28.01
C ASN A 118 -16.95 1.96 -26.85
N ARG A 119 -16.16 1.56 -25.86
CA ARG A 119 -15.70 2.41 -24.76
C ARG A 119 -14.18 2.40 -24.70
N ASN A 120 -13.62 3.57 -24.49
CA ASN A 120 -12.20 3.67 -24.14
C ASN A 120 -12.02 3.21 -22.70
N VAL A 121 -11.19 2.21 -22.49
CA VAL A 121 -10.89 1.69 -21.16
C VAL A 121 -9.43 1.23 -21.12
N HIS A 122 -8.77 1.49 -20.01
CA HIS A 122 -7.42 0.99 -19.79
C HIS A 122 -7.46 -0.54 -19.62
N GLN A 123 -6.62 -1.27 -20.33
CA GLN A 123 -6.61 -2.74 -20.33
C GLN A 123 -6.48 -3.32 -18.91
N LEU A 124 -5.69 -2.71 -18.03
CA LEU A 124 -5.52 -3.17 -16.66
C LEU A 124 -6.80 -2.93 -15.83
N ALA A 125 -7.46 -1.78 -16.02
CA ALA A 125 -8.76 -1.53 -15.38
C ALA A 125 -9.81 -2.54 -15.82
N TRP A 126 -9.81 -2.90 -17.10
CA TRP A 126 -10.68 -3.95 -17.60
C TRP A 126 -10.36 -5.32 -16.99
N GLU A 127 -9.09 -5.71 -16.89
CA GLU A 127 -8.67 -6.98 -16.29
C GLU A 127 -9.11 -7.08 -14.82
N TRP A 128 -9.02 -5.99 -14.09
CA TRP A 128 -9.38 -5.96 -12.68
C TRP A 128 -10.88 -5.76 -12.44
N GLY A 129 -11.52 -4.86 -13.19
CA GLY A 129 -12.85 -4.32 -12.91
C GLY A 129 -13.99 -4.95 -13.69
N ASN A 130 -13.70 -5.74 -14.73
CA ASN A 130 -14.72 -6.36 -15.54
C ASN A 130 -15.51 -7.42 -14.76
N VAL A 131 -16.84 -7.31 -14.79
CA VAL A 131 -17.79 -8.30 -14.29
C VAL A 131 -18.83 -8.55 -15.41
N ASN A 132 -18.99 -9.80 -15.82
CA ASN A 132 -19.93 -10.19 -16.88
C ASN A 132 -19.77 -9.37 -18.17
N ASN A 133 -18.52 -9.18 -18.60
CA ASN A 133 -18.18 -8.42 -19.80
C ASN A 133 -18.61 -6.93 -19.76
N ARG A 134 -18.67 -6.35 -18.58
CA ARG A 134 -19.00 -4.94 -18.32
C ARG A 134 -18.08 -4.36 -17.26
N ILE A 135 -17.80 -3.07 -17.38
CA ILE A 135 -17.13 -2.29 -16.34
C ILE A 135 -18.00 -1.07 -16.00
N GLY A 136 -18.12 -0.77 -14.75
CA GLY A 136 -18.81 0.43 -14.24
C GLY A 136 -17.96 1.14 -13.22
N TYR A 137 -18.33 2.38 -12.90
CA TYR A 137 -17.56 3.21 -11.95
C TYR A 137 -18.48 3.84 -10.90
N PRO A 138 -18.00 3.97 -9.65
CA PRO A 138 -16.72 3.41 -9.12
C PRO A 138 -16.74 1.89 -9.09
N THR A 139 -15.58 1.26 -9.13
CA THR A 139 -15.40 -0.16 -8.84
C THR A 139 -14.23 -0.34 -7.90
N ILE A 140 -14.47 -1.00 -6.77
CA ILE A 140 -13.42 -1.37 -5.83
C ILE A 140 -12.90 -2.76 -6.18
N VAL A 141 -11.57 -2.88 -6.26
CA VAL A 141 -10.90 -4.16 -6.43
C VAL A 141 -10.00 -4.41 -5.22
N VAL A 142 -9.98 -5.64 -4.73
CA VAL A 142 -9.05 -6.07 -3.69
C VAL A 142 -8.06 -7.05 -4.30
N LEU A 143 -6.76 -6.77 -4.09
CA LEU A 143 -5.68 -7.67 -4.50
C LEU A 143 -4.99 -8.23 -3.26
N ASP A 144 -4.45 -9.45 -3.39
CA ASP A 144 -3.64 -10.07 -2.34
C ASP A 144 -2.22 -9.47 -2.27
N GLU A 145 -1.42 -9.95 -1.34
CA GLU A 145 -0.03 -9.52 -1.11
C GLU A 145 0.90 -9.82 -2.29
N LYS A 146 0.44 -10.63 -3.26
CA LYS A 146 1.12 -10.94 -4.53
C LYS A 146 0.53 -10.21 -5.72
N MET A 147 -0.38 -9.26 -5.47
CA MET A 147 -1.11 -8.51 -6.49
C MET A 147 -2.08 -9.36 -7.33
N ASN A 148 -2.48 -10.55 -6.87
CA ASN A 148 -3.55 -11.32 -7.51
C ASN A 148 -4.91 -10.79 -7.09
N LYS A 149 -5.85 -10.76 -8.01
CA LYS A 149 -7.19 -10.28 -7.76
C LYS A 149 -7.97 -11.24 -6.85
N LEU A 150 -8.43 -10.74 -5.71
CA LEU A 150 -9.32 -11.44 -4.78
C LEU A 150 -10.79 -11.10 -5.03
N GLN A 151 -11.10 -9.83 -5.27
CA GLN A 151 -12.47 -9.34 -5.40
C GLN A 151 -12.58 -8.20 -6.40
N THR A 152 -13.70 -8.17 -7.12
CA THR A 152 -14.17 -7.00 -7.86
C THR A 152 -15.56 -6.65 -7.34
N SER A 153 -15.75 -5.40 -6.92
CA SER A 153 -16.99 -4.93 -6.28
C SER A 153 -17.46 -3.62 -6.93
N PRO A 154 -18.28 -3.71 -8.00
CA PRO A 154 -18.79 -2.54 -8.71
C PRO A 154 -19.77 -1.71 -7.88
N GLY A 155 -19.86 -0.43 -8.23
CA GLY A 155 -20.83 0.52 -7.71
C GLY A 155 -20.40 1.25 -6.45
N PHE A 156 -21.10 2.36 -6.20
CA PHE A 156 -20.92 3.19 -5.01
C PHE A 156 -21.11 2.39 -3.73
N LYS A 157 -20.27 2.66 -2.74
CA LYS A 157 -20.38 2.14 -1.38
C LYS A 157 -20.34 3.30 -0.40
N ASP A 158 -21.29 3.34 0.53
CA ASP A 158 -21.19 4.21 1.70
C ASP A 158 -20.09 3.73 2.65
N ALA A 159 -19.84 4.47 3.73
CA ALA A 159 -18.78 4.17 4.68
C ALA A 159 -18.97 2.78 5.33
N ASP A 160 -20.21 2.41 5.69
CA ASP A 160 -20.50 1.13 6.34
C ASP A 160 -20.27 -0.06 5.41
N ALA A 161 -20.70 0.05 4.15
CA ALA A 161 -20.49 -1.00 3.16
C ALA A 161 -19.01 -1.15 2.80
N MET A 162 -18.28 -0.03 2.73
CA MET A 162 -16.84 -0.04 2.50
C MET A 162 -16.09 -0.62 3.70
N GLU A 163 -16.45 -0.23 4.91
CA GLU A 163 -15.86 -0.78 6.14
C GLU A 163 -16.03 -2.30 6.21
N ALA A 164 -17.23 -2.79 5.90
CA ALA A 164 -17.47 -4.23 5.83
C ALA A 164 -16.54 -4.92 4.83
N LEU A 165 -16.40 -4.34 3.64
CA LEU A 165 -15.56 -4.90 2.59
C LEU A 165 -14.08 -4.94 3.03
N VAL A 166 -13.55 -3.83 3.53
CA VAL A 166 -12.13 -3.78 3.89
C VAL A 166 -11.82 -4.62 5.12
N LYS A 167 -12.72 -4.71 6.11
CA LYS A 167 -12.53 -5.60 7.27
C LYS A 167 -12.58 -7.07 6.88
N PHE A 168 -13.48 -7.46 5.99
CA PHE A 168 -13.56 -8.85 5.51
C PHE A 168 -12.22 -9.34 4.94
N TYR A 169 -11.53 -8.49 4.19
CA TYR A 169 -10.21 -8.82 3.63
C TYR A 169 -9.07 -8.51 4.59
N GLY A 170 -9.04 -7.33 5.21
CA GLY A 170 -7.97 -6.88 6.09
C GLY A 170 -7.80 -7.74 7.34
N ASP A 171 -8.89 -8.17 7.94
CA ASP A 171 -8.89 -9.10 9.09
C ASP A 171 -8.80 -10.58 8.65
N LYS A 172 -8.63 -10.82 7.34
CA LYS A 172 -8.48 -12.16 6.73
C LYS A 172 -9.68 -13.09 6.94
N ILE A 173 -10.85 -12.54 7.21
CA ILE A 173 -12.10 -13.31 7.42
C ILE A 173 -12.45 -14.13 6.18
N TYR A 174 -12.15 -13.61 4.99
CA TYR A 174 -12.35 -14.28 3.69
C TYR A 174 -11.68 -15.67 3.58
N LYS A 175 -10.71 -15.96 4.46
CA LYS A 175 -10.04 -17.27 4.50
C LYS A 175 -10.87 -18.35 5.21
N THR A 176 -11.86 -17.96 6.01
CA THR A 176 -12.61 -18.86 6.88
C THR A 176 -14.13 -18.77 6.70
N LYS A 177 -14.63 -17.66 6.16
CA LYS A 177 -16.06 -17.44 5.95
C LYS A 177 -16.34 -16.95 4.52
N SER A 178 -17.52 -17.28 4.01
CA SER A 178 -18.01 -16.64 2.78
C SER A 178 -18.43 -15.19 3.06
N TRP A 179 -18.46 -14.36 2.03
CA TRP A 179 -18.98 -12.98 2.13
C TRP A 179 -20.41 -12.95 2.66
N GLN A 180 -21.26 -13.85 2.18
CA GLN A 180 -22.67 -13.94 2.58
C GLN A 180 -22.82 -14.26 4.06
N ASP A 181 -22.04 -15.23 4.57
CA ASP A 181 -22.06 -15.58 6.00
C ASP A 181 -21.57 -14.42 6.87
N TYR A 182 -20.54 -13.69 6.39
CA TYR A 182 -20.00 -12.56 7.12
C TYR A 182 -21.02 -11.43 7.27
N ILE A 183 -21.68 -11.01 6.19
CA ILE A 183 -22.65 -9.92 6.26
C ILE A 183 -23.93 -10.31 7.01
N SER A 184 -24.34 -11.59 6.97
CA SER A 184 -25.54 -12.08 7.67
C SER A 184 -25.31 -12.36 9.16
N SER A 185 -24.07 -12.55 9.60
CA SER A 185 -23.76 -12.81 11.01
C SER A 185 -23.71 -11.56 11.90
N GLY A 186 -24.08 -10.37 11.34
CA GLY A 186 -24.17 -9.13 12.12
C GLY A 186 -22.80 -8.60 12.53
N ARG A 187 -21.84 -8.58 11.61
CA ARG A 187 -20.48 -7.97 11.69
C ARG A 187 -19.86 -7.90 13.08
#